data_e56f9534e6cd184491ab8e1019a390ea
#
_entry.id   e56f9534e6cd184491ab8e1019a390ea
#
_cell.length_a   1.000
_cell.length_b   1.000
_cell.length_c   1.000
_cell.angle_alpha   90.00
_cell.angle_beta   90.00
_cell.angle_gamma   90.00
#
_symmetry.space_group_name_H-M   'P 1'
#
loop_
_entity.id
_entity.type
_entity.pdbx_description
1 polymer ?
#
loop_
_entity_poly.entity_id
_entity_poly.type
_entity_poly.pdbx_seq_one_letter_code
_entity_poly.pdbx_strand_id
1 'polypeptide(L)'
;MDISNYLSDKRVLVTGAGGSIGSELCRQIRQFNPATLVMLDIDDTALQELQLGMEGHGLLDDRALVIASVRDPQRMLEVFETHRPQVVFHAAALKHLPLLEQNPDEGFKTNTLGTLNVLEAAAATGVERVVNVSTDKAADPTSVLGITKRQGERLAASFADSGRPGTYLSVRFGNVLGSRGSMLPTFRRQIAAGGPITVTDPDATRFFMTVEEAVGLVIDAGAVGRSGEVLVLDMGEPVNIAAVAHRLANEVEPPVEVVFTGLRPGEKLHEVLLSTDENAGRPHHPLISHVPVAALSVAERAELCAEIKSSAPDWVSATALDKGSDAGSDDVFLTLRQLAG
;
A
#
# COMPACT_ATOMS: atom_id res chain seq x y z
N MET A 1 11.74 11.23 -17.30
CA MET A 1 10.37 11.26 -17.87
C MET A 1 9.66 12.40 -17.15
N ASP A 2 8.93 13.24 -17.85
CA ASP A 2 8.19 14.34 -17.22
C ASP A 2 6.98 13.74 -16.49
N ILE A 3 6.83 14.03 -15.21
CA ILE A 3 5.76 13.52 -14.33
C ILE A 3 4.39 13.89 -14.89
N SER A 4 4.25 15.08 -15.46
CA SER A 4 3.00 15.52 -16.08
C SER A 4 2.53 14.56 -17.18
N ASN A 5 3.45 13.94 -17.92
CA ASN A 5 3.11 13.12 -19.09
C ASN A 5 2.42 11.78 -18.77
N TYR A 6 2.50 11.26 -17.54
CA TYR A 6 1.85 9.98 -17.23
C TYR A 6 0.56 10.12 -16.39
N LEU A 7 0.24 11.34 -15.95
CA LEU A 7 -0.98 11.63 -15.18
C LEU A 7 -1.95 12.55 -15.90
N SER A 8 -1.45 13.55 -16.65
CA SER A 8 -2.30 14.50 -17.38
C SER A 8 -3.14 13.77 -18.43
N ASP A 9 -4.42 14.13 -18.47
CA ASP A 9 -5.42 13.52 -19.36
C ASP A 9 -5.58 11.99 -19.21
N LYS A 10 -5.03 11.37 -18.13
CA LYS A 10 -5.19 9.96 -17.83
C LYS A 10 -6.37 9.70 -16.90
N ARG A 11 -6.96 8.52 -17.05
CA ARG A 11 -7.90 7.98 -16.04
C ARG A 11 -7.06 7.31 -14.95
N VAL A 12 -7.10 7.90 -13.75
CA VAL A 12 -6.32 7.45 -12.60
C VAL A 12 -7.24 6.84 -11.56
N LEU A 13 -6.84 5.72 -10.97
CA LEU A 13 -7.55 5.09 -9.85
C LEU A 13 -6.63 5.02 -8.64
N VAL A 14 -7.14 5.44 -7.47
CA VAL A 14 -6.48 5.33 -6.18
C VAL A 14 -7.30 4.41 -5.29
N THR A 15 -6.75 3.28 -4.87
CA THR A 15 -7.36 2.41 -3.84
C THR A 15 -6.88 2.79 -2.46
N GLY A 16 -7.72 2.66 -1.45
CA GLY A 16 -7.43 3.17 -0.10
C GLY A 16 -7.43 4.71 -0.09
N ALA A 17 -8.26 5.31 -0.93
CA ALA A 17 -8.31 6.77 -1.15
C ALA A 17 -8.67 7.56 0.11
N GLY A 18 -9.44 6.97 1.03
CA GLY A 18 -9.76 7.56 2.33
C GLY A 18 -8.62 7.49 3.36
N GLY A 19 -7.55 6.70 3.11
CA GLY A 19 -6.38 6.61 3.98
C GLY A 19 -5.48 7.85 3.92
N SER A 20 -4.52 7.97 4.85
CA SER A 20 -3.61 9.13 4.90
C SER A 20 -2.78 9.29 3.63
N ILE A 21 -2.25 8.20 3.08
CA ILE A 21 -1.49 8.22 1.81
C ILE A 21 -2.43 8.38 0.62
N GLY A 22 -3.53 7.61 0.58
CA GLY A 22 -4.48 7.66 -0.54
C GLY A 22 -5.14 9.02 -0.72
N SER A 23 -5.54 9.67 0.38
CA SER A 23 -6.15 11.00 0.31
C SER A 23 -5.18 12.07 -0.18
N GLU A 24 -3.93 11.99 0.23
CA GLU A 24 -2.91 12.92 -0.25
C GLU A 24 -2.51 12.63 -1.71
N LEU A 25 -2.44 11.34 -2.11
CA LEU A 25 -2.30 10.96 -3.53
C LEU A 25 -3.40 11.62 -4.37
N CYS A 26 -4.66 11.53 -3.95
CA CYS A 26 -5.77 12.15 -4.67
C CYS A 26 -5.61 13.67 -4.80
N ARG A 27 -5.20 14.36 -3.72
CA ARG A 27 -4.98 15.83 -3.74
C ARG A 27 -3.86 16.22 -4.69
N GLN A 28 -2.72 15.51 -4.65
CA GLN A 28 -1.58 15.86 -5.52
C GLN A 28 -1.83 15.45 -6.97
N ILE A 29 -2.41 14.26 -7.25
CA ILE A 29 -2.74 13.80 -8.60
C ILE A 29 -3.72 14.78 -9.28
N ARG A 30 -4.70 15.32 -8.55
CA ARG A 30 -5.65 16.32 -9.09
C ARG A 30 -4.95 17.52 -9.72
N GLN A 31 -3.79 17.90 -9.21
CA GLN A 31 -3.02 19.05 -9.73
C GLN A 31 -2.45 18.81 -11.14
N PHE A 32 -2.35 17.55 -11.56
CA PHE A 32 -1.91 17.16 -12.90
C PHE A 32 -3.05 17.10 -13.93
N ASN A 33 -4.26 17.51 -13.58
CA ASN A 33 -5.44 17.50 -14.45
C ASN A 33 -5.70 16.14 -15.11
N PRO A 34 -5.92 15.07 -14.34
CA PRO A 34 -6.30 13.77 -14.91
C PRO A 34 -7.67 13.86 -15.60
N ALA A 35 -7.90 13.07 -16.64
CA ALA A 35 -9.22 12.99 -17.30
C ALA A 35 -10.30 12.50 -16.33
N THR A 36 -9.95 11.60 -15.41
CA THR A 36 -10.79 11.13 -14.31
C THR A 36 -9.90 10.70 -13.15
N LEU A 37 -10.31 11.00 -11.93
CA LEU A 37 -9.67 10.52 -10.70
C LEU A 37 -10.69 9.67 -9.93
N VAL A 38 -10.55 8.35 -10.01
CA VAL A 38 -11.40 7.39 -9.31
C VAL A 38 -10.84 7.17 -7.91
N MET A 39 -11.64 7.43 -6.90
CA MET A 39 -11.30 7.33 -5.48
C MET A 39 -12.03 6.15 -4.86
N LEU A 40 -11.31 5.06 -4.59
CA LEU A 40 -11.87 3.81 -4.08
C LEU A 40 -11.45 3.57 -2.63
N ASP A 41 -12.41 3.36 -1.77
CA ASP A 41 -12.20 2.92 -0.39
C ASP A 41 -13.36 2.03 0.09
N ILE A 42 -13.15 1.30 1.17
CA ILE A 42 -14.20 0.57 1.88
C ILE A 42 -14.93 1.46 2.89
N ASP A 43 -14.29 2.54 3.34
CA ASP A 43 -14.77 3.51 4.32
C ASP A 43 -15.47 4.68 3.61
N ASP A 44 -16.80 4.66 3.63
CA ASP A 44 -17.65 5.69 2.99
C ASP A 44 -17.49 7.07 3.66
N THR A 45 -17.30 7.09 4.99
CA THR A 45 -17.06 8.33 5.73
C THR A 45 -15.73 8.97 5.32
N ALA A 46 -14.69 8.16 5.14
CA ALA A 46 -13.39 8.66 4.69
C ALA A 46 -13.44 9.18 3.24
N LEU A 47 -14.27 8.58 2.37
CA LEU A 47 -14.52 9.11 1.02
C LEU A 47 -15.27 10.44 1.06
N GLN A 48 -16.26 10.60 1.95
CA GLN A 48 -16.95 11.87 2.16
C GLN A 48 -16.00 12.98 2.64
N GLU A 49 -15.17 12.67 3.64
CA GLU A 49 -14.16 13.61 4.15
C GLU A 49 -13.17 14.01 3.04
N LEU A 50 -12.77 13.07 2.19
CA LEU A 50 -11.90 13.33 1.05
C LEU A 50 -12.55 14.28 0.05
N GLN A 51 -13.80 14.02 -0.37
CA GLN A 51 -14.52 14.89 -1.30
C GLN A 51 -14.71 16.29 -0.69
N LEU A 52 -15.15 16.38 0.56
CA LEU A 52 -15.32 17.65 1.26
C LEU A 52 -14.01 18.47 1.28
N GLY A 53 -12.89 17.80 1.55
CA GLY A 53 -11.57 18.44 1.58
C GLY A 53 -11.04 18.86 0.21
N MET A 54 -11.45 18.20 -0.87
CA MET A 54 -11.00 18.49 -2.25
C MET A 54 -11.91 19.48 -2.97
N GLU A 55 -13.22 19.46 -2.70
CA GLU A 55 -14.24 20.15 -3.49
C GLU A 55 -15.02 21.19 -2.68
N GLY A 56 -14.86 21.20 -1.35
CA GLY A 56 -15.59 22.10 -0.46
C GLY A 56 -17.06 21.68 -0.21
N HIS A 57 -17.49 20.54 -0.77
CA HIS A 57 -18.82 19.95 -0.54
C HIS A 57 -18.74 18.42 -0.44
N GLY A 58 -19.71 17.81 0.21
CA GLY A 58 -19.82 16.35 0.37
C GLY A 58 -21.13 15.83 -0.21
N LEU A 59 -21.45 16.19 -1.49
CA LEU A 59 -22.70 15.79 -2.13
C LEU A 59 -22.75 14.31 -2.49
N LEU A 60 -21.58 13.63 -2.62
CA LEU A 60 -21.43 12.21 -2.92
C LEU A 60 -22.14 11.77 -4.23
N ASP A 61 -22.30 12.70 -5.16
CA ASP A 61 -22.97 12.48 -6.44
C ASP A 61 -21.98 12.14 -7.59
N ASP A 62 -20.67 12.20 -7.33
CA ASP A 62 -19.64 11.83 -8.29
C ASP A 62 -19.49 10.30 -8.36
N ARG A 63 -19.66 9.74 -9.56
CA ARG A 63 -19.45 8.31 -9.84
C ARG A 63 -18.00 7.85 -9.73
N ALA A 64 -17.05 8.77 -9.62
CA ALA A 64 -15.65 8.48 -9.35
C ALA A 64 -15.38 8.15 -7.86
N LEU A 65 -16.34 8.39 -6.97
CA LEU A 65 -16.32 7.89 -5.59
C LEU A 65 -16.85 6.45 -5.56
N VAL A 66 -16.00 5.49 -5.23
CA VAL A 66 -16.32 4.07 -5.32
C VAL A 66 -16.15 3.40 -3.96
N ILE A 67 -17.26 2.89 -3.41
CA ILE A 67 -17.21 2.01 -2.23
C ILE A 67 -16.94 0.59 -2.72
N ALA A 68 -15.77 0.04 -2.36
CA ALA A 68 -15.41 -1.33 -2.69
C ALA A 68 -14.29 -1.85 -1.78
N SER A 69 -14.28 -3.17 -1.56
CA SER A 69 -13.18 -3.86 -0.89
C SER A 69 -12.24 -4.46 -1.93
N VAL A 70 -10.94 -4.23 -1.79
CA VAL A 70 -9.91 -4.88 -2.62
C VAL A 70 -9.88 -6.41 -2.43
N ARG A 71 -10.53 -6.93 -1.39
CA ARG A 71 -10.66 -8.37 -1.13
C ARG A 71 -11.63 -9.06 -2.09
N ASP A 72 -12.50 -8.30 -2.75
CA ASP A 72 -13.51 -8.83 -3.67
C ASP A 72 -12.99 -8.76 -5.11
N PRO A 73 -12.54 -9.88 -5.69
CA PRO A 73 -11.96 -9.91 -7.02
C PRO A 73 -12.98 -9.55 -8.12
N GLN A 74 -14.24 -9.96 -7.97
CA GLN A 74 -15.28 -9.64 -8.94
C GLN A 74 -15.58 -8.14 -8.93
N ARG A 75 -15.73 -7.56 -7.74
CA ARG A 75 -15.96 -6.12 -7.60
C ARG A 75 -14.78 -5.30 -8.13
N MET A 76 -13.54 -5.76 -7.92
CA MET A 76 -12.37 -5.10 -8.51
C MET A 76 -12.44 -5.13 -10.03
N LEU A 77 -12.71 -6.27 -10.63
CA LEU A 77 -12.86 -6.36 -12.10
C LEU A 77 -13.95 -5.42 -12.63
N GLU A 78 -15.14 -5.41 -12.02
CA GLU A 78 -16.25 -4.50 -12.39
C GLU A 78 -15.85 -3.03 -12.34
N VAL A 79 -15.13 -2.61 -11.29
CA VAL A 79 -14.63 -1.23 -11.14
C VAL A 79 -13.66 -0.89 -12.26
N PHE A 80 -12.71 -1.78 -12.54
CA PHE A 80 -11.71 -1.56 -13.58
C PHE A 80 -12.33 -1.57 -14.99
N GLU A 81 -13.31 -2.41 -15.25
CA GLU A 81 -14.05 -2.42 -16.51
C GLU A 81 -14.89 -1.15 -16.71
N THR A 82 -15.53 -0.67 -15.65
CA THR A 82 -16.37 0.53 -15.66
C THR A 82 -15.55 1.79 -15.88
N HIS A 83 -14.49 1.96 -15.13
CA HIS A 83 -13.71 3.20 -15.13
C HIS A 83 -12.51 3.17 -16.08
N ARG A 84 -12.08 1.98 -16.53
CA ARG A 84 -10.95 1.78 -17.47
C ARG A 84 -9.72 2.61 -17.07
N PRO A 85 -9.20 2.49 -15.84
CA PRO A 85 -8.05 3.29 -15.41
C PRO A 85 -6.82 2.96 -16.27
N GLN A 86 -6.02 3.98 -16.53
CA GLN A 86 -4.73 3.85 -17.23
C GLN A 86 -3.57 3.83 -16.23
N VAL A 87 -3.75 4.51 -15.09
CA VAL A 87 -2.77 4.51 -13.99
C VAL A 87 -3.49 4.15 -12.69
N VAL A 88 -2.88 3.27 -11.92
CA VAL A 88 -3.41 2.83 -10.62
C VAL A 88 -2.38 3.06 -9.53
N PHE A 89 -2.79 3.71 -8.45
CA PHE A 89 -2.06 3.78 -7.19
C PHE A 89 -2.77 2.89 -6.16
N HIS A 90 -2.11 1.82 -5.78
CA HIS A 90 -2.68 0.87 -4.81
C HIS A 90 -2.15 1.17 -3.40
N ALA A 91 -2.93 1.94 -2.62
CA ALA A 91 -2.61 2.32 -1.25
C ALA A 91 -3.51 1.65 -0.19
N ALA A 92 -4.49 0.83 -0.60
CA ALA A 92 -5.33 0.07 0.30
C ALA A 92 -4.52 -1.00 1.04
N ALA A 93 -4.47 -0.94 2.38
CA ALA A 93 -3.78 -1.93 3.21
C ALA A 93 -4.20 -1.81 4.68
N LEU A 94 -4.10 -2.91 5.42
CA LEU A 94 -4.05 -2.90 6.88
C LEU A 94 -2.60 -2.66 7.32
N LYS A 95 -2.39 -1.74 8.29
CA LYS A 95 -1.04 -1.25 8.65
C LYS A 95 -0.66 -1.38 10.13
N HIS A 96 -1.60 -1.70 11.02
CA HIS A 96 -1.32 -1.75 12.45
C HIS A 96 -0.69 -3.09 12.85
N LEU A 97 0.64 -3.11 12.96
CA LEU A 97 1.44 -4.30 13.25
C LEU A 97 0.87 -5.15 14.38
N PRO A 98 0.58 -4.63 15.60
CA PRO A 98 0.09 -5.47 16.69
C PRO A 98 -1.27 -6.13 16.41
N LEU A 99 -2.14 -5.47 15.64
CA LEU A 99 -3.43 -6.04 15.26
C LEU A 99 -3.25 -7.15 14.22
N LEU A 100 -2.28 -7.01 13.33
CA LEU A 100 -2.00 -8.03 12.31
C LEU A 100 -1.31 -9.24 12.90
N GLU A 101 -0.45 -9.10 13.91
CA GLU A 101 0.11 -10.25 14.65
C GLU A 101 -0.99 -11.07 15.36
N GLN A 102 -2.07 -10.43 15.81
CA GLN A 102 -3.23 -11.09 16.39
C GLN A 102 -4.22 -11.62 15.34
N ASN A 103 -4.20 -11.08 14.14
CA ASN A 103 -5.14 -11.40 13.06
C ASN A 103 -4.39 -11.57 11.72
N PRO A 104 -3.48 -12.55 11.59
CA PRO A 104 -2.63 -12.69 10.42
C PRO A 104 -3.41 -12.89 9.12
N ASP A 105 -4.51 -13.64 9.16
CA ASP A 105 -5.37 -13.90 8.00
C ASP A 105 -5.97 -12.60 7.42
N GLU A 106 -6.29 -11.63 8.27
CA GLU A 106 -6.82 -10.34 7.81
C GLU A 106 -5.76 -9.52 7.09
N GLY A 107 -4.50 -9.59 7.57
CA GLY A 107 -3.35 -9.02 6.88
C GLY A 107 -3.14 -9.65 5.51
N PHE A 108 -3.15 -10.97 5.44
CA PHE A 108 -3.00 -11.73 4.21
C PHE A 108 -4.13 -11.40 3.21
N LYS A 109 -5.39 -11.50 3.62
CA LYS A 109 -6.55 -11.20 2.77
C LYS A 109 -6.53 -9.79 2.19
N THR A 110 -6.09 -8.80 2.98
CA THR A 110 -6.08 -7.40 2.50
C THR A 110 -4.80 -7.06 1.74
N ASN A 111 -3.64 -7.31 2.36
CA ASN A 111 -2.37 -6.80 1.85
C ASN A 111 -1.80 -7.68 0.73
N THR A 112 -2.04 -9.00 0.77
CA THR A 112 -1.56 -9.93 -0.27
C THR A 112 -2.63 -10.21 -1.31
N LEU A 113 -3.79 -10.77 -0.92
CA LEU A 113 -4.86 -11.10 -1.88
C LEU A 113 -5.50 -9.85 -2.47
N GLY A 114 -5.71 -8.80 -1.66
CA GLY A 114 -6.19 -7.52 -2.17
C GLY A 114 -5.26 -6.92 -3.22
N THR A 115 -3.94 -7.01 -3.02
CA THR A 115 -2.96 -6.59 -4.03
C THR A 115 -3.04 -7.47 -5.29
N LEU A 116 -3.16 -8.79 -5.15
CA LEU A 116 -3.34 -9.71 -6.28
C LEU A 116 -4.59 -9.35 -7.09
N ASN A 117 -5.73 -9.15 -6.44
CA ASN A 117 -6.99 -8.80 -7.13
C ASN A 117 -6.87 -7.49 -7.93
N VAL A 118 -6.19 -6.48 -7.37
CA VAL A 118 -5.92 -5.22 -8.08
C VAL A 118 -5.01 -5.43 -9.28
N LEU A 119 -3.94 -6.23 -9.15
CA LEU A 119 -3.02 -6.53 -10.24
C LEU A 119 -3.71 -7.34 -11.36
N GLU A 120 -4.55 -8.31 -11.01
CA GLU A 120 -5.33 -9.11 -11.97
C GLU A 120 -6.34 -8.25 -12.74
N ALA A 121 -7.11 -7.41 -12.05
CA ALA A 121 -8.04 -6.49 -12.67
C ALA A 121 -7.30 -5.48 -13.59
N ALA A 122 -6.15 -4.98 -13.16
CA ALA A 122 -5.31 -4.09 -13.95
C ALA A 122 -4.82 -4.77 -15.24
N ALA A 123 -4.32 -5.99 -15.14
CA ALA A 123 -3.84 -6.77 -16.28
C ALA A 123 -4.97 -7.12 -17.26
N ALA A 124 -6.15 -7.53 -16.74
CA ALA A 124 -7.31 -7.88 -17.55
C ALA A 124 -7.87 -6.68 -18.34
N THR A 125 -7.72 -5.46 -17.81
CA THR A 125 -8.27 -4.24 -18.43
C THR A 125 -7.25 -3.37 -19.15
N GLY A 126 -5.97 -3.81 -19.21
CA GLY A 126 -4.93 -3.14 -19.96
C GLY A 126 -4.42 -1.85 -19.32
N VAL A 127 -4.31 -1.81 -17.99
CA VAL A 127 -3.73 -0.68 -17.26
C VAL A 127 -2.28 -0.45 -17.72
N GLU A 128 -1.94 0.80 -17.99
CA GLU A 128 -0.60 1.18 -18.45
C GLU A 128 0.44 1.15 -17.33
N ARG A 129 0.02 1.47 -16.08
CA ARG A 129 0.93 1.56 -14.93
C ARG A 129 0.22 1.28 -13.61
N VAL A 130 0.82 0.39 -12.80
CA VAL A 130 0.40 0.12 -11.42
C VAL A 130 1.54 0.46 -10.47
N VAL A 131 1.27 1.32 -9.51
CA VAL A 131 2.15 1.71 -8.41
C VAL A 131 1.60 1.12 -7.12
N ASN A 132 2.22 0.07 -6.61
CA ASN A 132 1.87 -0.56 -5.35
C ASN A 132 2.61 0.14 -4.20
N VAL A 133 1.88 0.73 -3.26
CA VAL A 133 2.46 1.37 -2.07
C VAL A 133 2.90 0.30 -1.07
N SER A 134 4.19 0.27 -0.72
CA SER A 134 4.81 -0.65 0.23
C SER A 134 5.35 0.09 1.47
N THR A 135 6.23 -0.54 2.23
CA THR A 135 6.78 -0.05 3.51
C THR A 135 8.20 -0.55 3.74
N ASP A 136 8.98 0.18 4.55
CA ASP A 136 10.28 -0.25 5.08
C ASP A 136 10.23 -1.63 5.76
N LYS A 137 9.09 -1.98 6.36
CA LYS A 137 8.89 -3.28 7.04
C LYS A 137 8.88 -4.48 6.10
N ALA A 138 8.77 -4.25 4.78
CA ALA A 138 8.92 -5.28 3.74
C ALA A 138 10.40 -5.66 3.48
N ALA A 139 11.36 -4.83 3.92
CA ALA A 139 12.78 -5.17 3.94
C ALA A 139 13.07 -6.08 5.14
N ASP A 140 13.71 -7.25 4.91
CA ASP A 140 13.98 -8.28 5.92
C ASP A 140 12.79 -8.47 6.90
N PRO A 141 11.60 -8.90 6.42
CA PRO A 141 10.35 -8.82 7.16
C PRO A 141 10.34 -9.76 8.36
N THR A 142 9.94 -9.25 9.54
CA THR A 142 9.82 -10.00 10.81
C THR A 142 8.39 -10.02 11.35
N SER A 143 7.47 -9.33 10.68
CA SER A 143 6.07 -9.19 11.10
C SER A 143 5.10 -9.59 9.98
N VAL A 144 3.87 -9.91 10.35
CA VAL A 144 2.77 -10.18 9.39
C VAL A 144 2.60 -9.01 8.42
N LEU A 145 2.68 -7.76 8.93
CA LEU A 145 2.65 -6.58 8.06
C LEU A 145 3.79 -6.60 7.03
N GLY A 146 5.02 -6.79 7.48
CA GLY A 146 6.19 -6.84 6.60
C GLY A 146 6.11 -7.97 5.58
N ILE A 147 5.77 -9.19 6.02
CA ILE A 147 5.63 -10.37 5.16
C ILE A 147 4.57 -10.13 4.07
N THR A 148 3.37 -9.68 4.45
CA THR A 148 2.27 -9.47 3.49
C THR A 148 2.55 -8.34 2.50
N LYS A 149 3.25 -7.28 2.91
CA LYS A 149 3.70 -6.22 2.02
C LYS A 149 4.83 -6.68 1.09
N ARG A 150 5.78 -7.50 1.58
CA ARG A 150 6.82 -8.12 0.75
C ARG A 150 6.21 -9.05 -0.31
N GLN A 151 5.18 -9.83 0.04
CA GLN A 151 4.43 -10.63 -0.93
C GLN A 151 3.81 -9.75 -2.01
N GLY A 152 3.22 -8.60 -1.65
CA GLY A 152 2.70 -7.62 -2.62
C GLY A 152 3.75 -7.07 -3.58
N GLU A 153 4.99 -6.79 -3.11
CA GLU A 153 6.12 -6.39 -3.96
C GLU A 153 6.48 -7.51 -4.96
N ARG A 154 6.58 -8.74 -4.49
CA ARG A 154 6.93 -9.91 -5.32
C ARG A 154 5.81 -10.28 -6.30
N LEU A 155 4.53 -10.07 -5.93
CA LEU A 155 3.40 -10.18 -6.85
C LEU A 155 3.51 -9.16 -7.98
N ALA A 156 3.76 -7.89 -7.68
CA ALA A 156 3.96 -6.86 -8.71
C ALA A 156 5.12 -7.23 -9.67
N ALA A 157 6.24 -7.74 -9.14
CA ALA A 157 7.35 -8.24 -9.94
C ALA A 157 6.94 -9.45 -10.83
N SER A 158 6.10 -10.37 -10.31
CA SER A 158 5.59 -11.51 -11.09
C SER A 158 4.72 -11.08 -12.28
N PHE A 159 3.92 -10.02 -12.11
CA PHE A 159 3.14 -9.46 -13.22
C PHE A 159 4.04 -8.78 -14.26
N ALA A 160 5.14 -8.15 -13.84
CA ALA A 160 6.15 -7.61 -14.75
C ALA A 160 6.81 -8.70 -15.62
N ASP A 161 7.15 -9.84 -15.02
CA ASP A 161 7.83 -10.95 -15.70
C ASP A 161 6.90 -11.77 -16.61
N SER A 162 5.58 -11.62 -16.46
CA SER A 162 4.59 -12.39 -17.23
C SER A 162 4.48 -12.02 -18.71
N GLY A 163 5.23 -11.00 -19.17
CA GLY A 163 5.16 -10.49 -20.55
C GLY A 163 3.88 -9.72 -20.87
N ARG A 164 3.05 -9.43 -19.88
CA ARG A 164 1.84 -8.62 -20.03
C ARG A 164 2.18 -7.16 -20.29
N PRO A 165 1.36 -6.44 -21.06
CA PRO A 165 1.55 -5.00 -21.23
C PRO A 165 1.36 -4.27 -19.91
N GLY A 166 2.06 -3.13 -19.77
CA GLY A 166 1.99 -2.29 -18.57
C GLY A 166 3.27 -2.33 -17.72
N THR A 167 3.35 -1.38 -16.81
CA THR A 167 4.44 -1.25 -15.85
C THR A 167 3.89 -1.55 -14.45
N TYR A 168 4.44 -2.55 -13.80
CA TYR A 168 4.06 -2.97 -12.45
C TYR A 168 5.25 -2.76 -11.52
N LEU A 169 5.12 -1.86 -10.56
CA LEU A 169 6.20 -1.53 -9.64
C LEU A 169 5.66 -1.30 -8.22
N SER A 170 6.56 -1.33 -7.24
CA SER A 170 6.23 -0.99 -5.85
C SER A 170 7.06 0.19 -5.37
N VAL A 171 6.56 0.93 -4.37
CA VAL A 171 7.29 2.04 -3.73
C VAL A 171 7.34 1.80 -2.24
N ARG A 172 8.55 1.78 -1.68
CA ARG A 172 8.84 1.51 -0.28
C ARG A 172 9.31 2.77 0.42
N PHE A 173 8.71 3.09 1.56
CA PHE A 173 9.10 4.17 2.44
C PHE A 173 8.80 3.84 3.90
N GLY A 174 9.38 4.60 4.83
CA GLY A 174 9.22 4.43 6.27
C GLY A 174 7.95 5.07 6.83
N ASN A 175 8.03 5.54 8.08
CA ASN A 175 6.89 6.14 8.74
C ASN A 175 6.61 7.54 8.16
N VAL A 176 5.33 7.89 8.09
CA VAL A 176 4.88 9.24 7.69
C VAL A 176 4.30 9.99 8.88
N LEU A 177 4.73 11.24 9.04
CA LEU A 177 4.29 12.12 10.13
C LEU A 177 2.81 12.49 9.94
N GLY A 178 2.06 12.55 11.03
CA GLY A 178 0.68 12.97 11.01
C GLY A 178 -0.33 11.97 10.45
N SER A 179 0.10 10.76 10.03
CA SER A 179 -0.82 9.73 9.55
C SER A 179 -1.75 9.24 10.68
N ARG A 180 -3.00 8.84 10.33
CA ARG A 180 -3.97 8.33 11.30
C ARG A 180 -3.39 7.16 12.10
N GLY A 181 -3.53 7.22 13.45
CA GLY A 181 -3.02 6.18 14.35
C GLY A 181 -1.49 6.08 14.43
N SER A 182 -0.75 7.10 13.97
CA SER A 182 0.71 7.15 14.10
C SER A 182 1.15 7.62 15.50
N MET A 183 2.46 7.58 15.73
CA MET A 183 3.10 7.86 17.02
C MET A 183 2.75 9.27 17.57
N LEU A 184 2.92 10.33 16.79
CA LEU A 184 2.72 11.71 17.26
C LEU A 184 1.29 12.00 17.73
N PRO A 185 0.22 11.66 17.00
CA PRO A 185 -1.14 11.75 17.52
C PRO A 185 -1.36 10.93 18.78
N THR A 186 -0.73 9.75 18.90
CA THR A 186 -0.82 8.92 20.11
C THR A 186 -0.18 9.62 21.31
N PHE A 187 1.04 10.12 21.17
CA PHE A 187 1.74 10.85 22.25
C PHE A 187 0.95 12.10 22.68
N ARG A 188 0.43 12.89 21.75
CA ARG A 188 -0.41 14.05 22.06
C ARG A 188 -1.67 13.68 22.84
N ARG A 189 -2.33 12.56 22.49
CA ARG A 189 -3.50 12.06 23.26
C ARG A 189 -3.11 11.61 24.65
N GLN A 190 -1.98 10.93 24.83
CA GLN A 190 -1.48 10.51 26.13
C GLN A 190 -1.13 11.73 26.98
N ILE A 191 -0.47 12.74 26.45
CA ILE A 191 -0.20 14.00 27.13
C ILE A 191 -1.50 14.69 27.56
N ALA A 192 -2.47 14.81 26.67
CA ALA A 192 -3.78 15.42 26.97
C ALA A 192 -4.57 14.66 28.04
N ALA A 193 -4.29 13.36 28.22
CA ALA A 193 -4.86 12.52 29.27
C ALA A 193 -4.07 12.57 30.60
N GLY A 194 -2.98 13.35 30.71
CA GLY A 194 -2.12 13.45 31.89
C GLY A 194 -0.95 12.45 31.89
N GLY A 195 -0.67 11.78 30.80
CA GLY A 195 0.40 10.78 30.66
C GLY A 195 0.05 9.40 31.21
N PRO A 196 1.00 8.47 31.30
CA PRO A 196 2.35 8.60 30.74
C PRO A 196 2.39 8.47 29.21
N ILE A 197 3.47 8.94 28.59
CA ILE A 197 3.78 8.58 27.20
C ILE A 197 4.39 7.19 27.20
N THR A 198 3.87 6.30 26.34
CA THR A 198 4.39 4.93 26.21
C THR A 198 5.29 4.78 25.00
N VAL A 199 6.51 4.29 25.20
CA VAL A 199 7.51 3.97 24.16
C VAL A 199 7.89 2.50 24.30
N THR A 200 8.08 1.81 23.20
CA THR A 200 8.38 0.37 23.23
C THR A 200 9.78 0.08 23.72
N ASP A 201 10.78 0.88 23.30
CA ASP A 201 12.18 0.67 23.70
C ASP A 201 12.95 1.99 23.66
N PRO A 202 13.90 2.26 24.60
CA PRO A 202 14.68 3.50 24.63
C PRO A 202 15.56 3.70 23.39
N ASP A 203 15.98 2.62 22.75
CA ASP A 203 16.87 2.65 21.60
C ASP A 203 16.13 2.54 20.26
N ALA A 204 14.79 2.39 20.28
CA ALA A 204 14.00 2.25 19.05
C ALA A 204 14.14 3.48 18.14
N THR A 205 14.47 3.22 16.87
CA THR A 205 14.57 4.27 15.84
C THR A 205 13.62 4.01 14.68
N ARG A 206 13.13 5.09 14.07
CA ARG A 206 12.27 5.02 12.87
C ARG A 206 12.65 6.12 11.89
N PHE A 207 12.50 5.83 10.60
CA PHE A 207 12.57 6.84 9.56
C PHE A 207 11.26 7.62 9.51
N PHE A 208 11.35 8.93 9.24
CA PHE A 208 10.19 9.79 9.13
C PHE A 208 10.28 10.72 7.91
N MET A 209 9.13 10.94 7.31
CA MET A 209 8.91 11.90 6.24
C MET A 209 7.51 12.50 6.42
N THR A 210 7.24 13.69 5.90
CA THR A 210 5.85 14.18 5.87
C THR A 210 5.01 13.38 4.88
N VAL A 211 3.69 13.40 5.04
CA VAL A 211 2.80 12.70 4.09
C VAL A 211 2.93 13.30 2.69
N GLU A 212 3.04 14.62 2.62
CA GLU A 212 3.16 15.39 1.38
C GLU A 212 4.44 15.05 0.62
N GLU A 213 5.59 15.02 1.31
CA GLU A 213 6.88 14.63 0.73
C GLU A 213 6.87 13.18 0.24
N ALA A 214 6.36 12.25 1.07
CA ALA A 214 6.29 10.85 0.71
C ALA A 214 5.45 10.63 -0.54
N VAL A 215 4.29 11.28 -0.62
CA VAL A 215 3.36 11.15 -1.76
C VAL A 215 3.95 11.79 -3.02
N GLY A 216 4.59 12.96 -2.92
CA GLY A 216 5.31 13.55 -4.04
C GLY A 216 6.34 12.58 -4.63
N LEU A 217 7.17 11.98 -3.77
CA LEU A 217 8.16 10.98 -4.20
C LEU A 217 7.52 9.67 -4.71
N VAL A 218 6.36 9.25 -4.21
CA VAL A 218 5.61 8.10 -4.77
C VAL A 218 5.16 8.40 -6.20
N ILE A 219 4.69 9.62 -6.47
CA ILE A 219 4.31 10.06 -7.82
C ILE A 219 5.55 10.09 -8.72
N ASP A 220 6.67 10.65 -8.25
CA ASP A 220 7.94 10.67 -8.98
C ASP A 220 8.45 9.25 -9.27
N ALA A 221 8.41 8.36 -8.27
CA ALA A 221 8.77 6.95 -8.40
C ALA A 221 7.89 6.26 -9.46
N GLY A 222 6.59 6.57 -9.46
CA GLY A 222 5.68 6.12 -10.52
C GLY A 222 6.13 6.54 -11.91
N ALA A 223 6.71 7.74 -12.10
CA ALA A 223 7.20 8.22 -13.39
C ALA A 223 8.50 7.53 -13.85
N VAL A 224 9.47 7.35 -12.91
CA VAL A 224 10.83 6.89 -13.26
C VAL A 224 11.03 5.38 -13.13
N GLY A 225 10.16 4.70 -12.37
CA GLY A 225 10.28 3.27 -12.08
C GLY A 225 10.03 2.39 -13.29
N ARG A 226 10.72 1.25 -13.33
CA ARG A 226 10.56 0.20 -14.34
C ARG A 226 9.74 -0.95 -13.80
N SER A 227 9.21 -1.75 -14.69
CA SER A 227 8.44 -2.94 -14.32
C SER A 227 9.32 -3.93 -13.54
N GLY A 228 8.79 -4.49 -12.43
CA GLY A 228 9.49 -5.44 -11.59
C GLY A 228 10.41 -4.83 -10.53
N GLU A 229 10.47 -3.51 -10.41
CA GLU A 229 11.29 -2.82 -9.41
C GLU A 229 10.50 -2.45 -8.17
N VAL A 230 11.21 -2.38 -7.05
CA VAL A 230 10.82 -1.62 -5.85
C VAL A 230 11.63 -0.33 -5.83
N LEU A 231 10.93 0.80 -5.81
CA LEU A 231 11.51 2.12 -5.64
C LEU A 231 11.55 2.41 -4.15
N VAL A 232 12.74 2.65 -3.60
CA VAL A 232 12.95 2.93 -2.18
C VAL A 232 13.23 4.41 -2.01
N LEU A 233 12.37 5.08 -1.24
CA LEU A 233 12.52 6.51 -0.98
C LEU A 233 13.63 6.77 0.04
N ASP A 234 14.41 7.82 -0.18
CA ASP A 234 15.41 8.29 0.78
C ASP A 234 14.68 8.97 1.96
N MET A 235 14.74 8.35 3.10
CA MET A 235 14.06 8.81 4.32
C MET A 235 14.97 9.66 5.22
N GLY A 236 16.21 9.97 4.79
CA GLY A 236 17.20 10.63 5.63
C GLY A 236 17.66 9.77 6.81
N GLU A 237 18.03 10.41 7.92
CA GLU A 237 18.50 9.73 9.11
C GLU A 237 17.36 9.22 10.00
N PRO A 238 17.51 8.04 10.61
CA PRO A 238 16.51 7.51 11.53
C PRO A 238 16.47 8.30 12.84
N VAL A 239 15.28 8.54 13.35
CA VAL A 239 15.01 9.32 14.56
C VAL A 239 14.76 8.39 15.74
N ASN A 240 15.40 8.66 16.89
CA ASN A 240 15.13 7.95 18.14
C ASN A 240 13.77 8.35 18.73
N ILE A 241 12.92 7.36 18.98
CA ILE A 241 11.54 7.55 19.41
C ILE A 241 11.45 8.06 20.85
N ALA A 242 12.32 7.57 21.75
CA ALA A 242 12.37 8.02 23.13
C ALA A 242 12.78 9.50 23.24
N ALA A 243 13.71 9.94 22.43
CA ALA A 243 14.12 11.36 22.38
C ALA A 243 12.93 12.27 21.96
N VAL A 244 12.12 11.85 21.01
CA VAL A 244 10.89 12.58 20.61
C VAL A 244 9.86 12.58 21.75
N ALA A 245 9.66 11.44 22.42
CA ALA A 245 8.74 11.33 23.55
C ALA A 245 9.15 12.24 24.71
N HIS A 246 10.41 12.22 25.12
CA HIS A 246 10.94 13.09 26.20
C HIS A 246 10.80 14.57 25.86
N ARG A 247 11.09 14.95 24.60
CA ARG A 247 10.91 16.34 24.17
C ARG A 247 9.47 16.79 24.34
N LEU A 248 8.49 16.02 23.83
CA LEU A 248 7.07 16.34 23.93
C LEU A 248 6.56 16.31 25.39
N ALA A 249 7.08 15.37 26.20
CA ALA A 249 6.74 15.28 27.64
C ALA A 249 7.15 16.54 28.41
N ASN A 250 8.24 17.17 28.02
CA ASN A 250 8.77 18.38 28.68
C ASN A 250 8.17 19.68 28.11
N GLU A 251 7.37 19.64 27.03
CA GLU A 251 6.68 20.80 26.46
C GLU A 251 5.40 21.18 27.26
N VAL A 252 4.98 20.39 28.25
CA VAL A 252 3.78 20.61 29.08
C VAL A 252 4.13 20.80 30.57
N GLU A 253 3.26 21.51 31.29
CA GLU A 253 3.39 21.79 32.72
C GLU A 253 2.21 21.18 33.50
N PRO A 254 2.43 20.27 34.50
CA PRO A 254 3.72 19.63 34.78
C PRO A 254 4.14 18.65 33.66
N PRO A 255 5.44 18.36 33.51
CA PRO A 255 5.91 17.36 32.55
C PRO A 255 5.29 15.99 32.82
N VAL A 256 4.97 15.24 31.75
CA VAL A 256 4.43 13.87 31.86
C VAL A 256 5.56 12.85 31.85
N GLU A 257 5.32 11.70 32.47
CA GLU A 257 6.28 10.60 32.50
C GLU A 257 6.38 9.89 31.12
N VAL A 258 7.59 9.40 30.79
CA VAL A 258 7.81 8.50 29.65
C VAL A 258 8.12 7.11 30.20
N VAL A 259 7.33 6.10 29.82
CA VAL A 259 7.49 4.71 30.28
C VAL A 259 7.82 3.78 29.11
N PHE A 260 8.62 2.77 29.36
CA PHE A 260 9.03 1.78 28.36
C PHE A 260 8.26 0.48 28.58
N THR A 261 7.66 -0.04 27.48
CA THR A 261 6.73 -1.19 27.54
C THR A 261 7.34 -2.49 27.03
N GLY A 262 8.54 -2.44 26.44
CA GLY A 262 9.15 -3.54 25.70
C GLY A 262 8.69 -3.59 24.23
N LEU A 263 9.54 -4.15 23.34
CA LEU A 263 9.19 -4.38 21.95
C LEU A 263 8.04 -5.37 21.85
N ARG A 264 7.13 -5.13 20.92
CA ARG A 264 6.00 -6.01 20.62
C ARG A 264 6.41 -7.12 19.66
N PRO A 265 5.70 -8.27 19.62
CA PRO A 265 5.94 -9.30 18.62
C PRO A 265 6.01 -8.72 17.20
N GLY A 266 7.01 -9.13 16.42
CA GLY A 266 7.24 -8.66 15.05
C GLY A 266 7.81 -7.24 14.92
N GLU A 267 7.96 -6.48 16.03
CA GLU A 267 8.53 -5.13 16.01
C GLU A 267 10.07 -5.18 16.02
N LYS A 268 10.71 -4.46 15.10
CA LYS A 268 12.16 -4.28 15.06
C LYS A 268 12.60 -3.12 15.94
N LEU A 269 13.79 -3.23 16.56
CA LEU A 269 14.44 -2.10 17.24
C LEU A 269 14.74 -0.97 16.23
N HIS A 270 15.33 -1.35 15.11
CA HIS A 270 15.67 -0.46 13.99
C HIS A 270 15.05 -1.00 12.71
N GLU A 271 14.33 -0.16 11.97
CA GLU A 271 13.85 -0.50 10.63
C GLU A 271 14.96 -0.27 9.61
N VAL A 272 14.92 -1.04 8.52
CA VAL A 272 15.84 -0.90 7.38
C VAL A 272 15.03 -0.65 6.11
N LEU A 273 15.59 0.13 5.19
CA LEU A 273 14.93 0.44 3.90
C LEU A 273 15.23 -0.62 2.84
N LEU A 274 16.39 -1.26 2.95
CA LEU A 274 16.88 -2.29 2.02
C LEU A 274 17.10 -3.59 2.78
N SER A 275 16.74 -4.72 2.16
CA SER A 275 17.09 -6.04 2.66
C SER A 275 18.58 -6.31 2.47
N THR A 276 19.12 -7.24 3.25
CA THR A 276 20.56 -7.59 3.22
C THR A 276 21.04 -8.10 1.86
N ASP A 277 20.17 -8.67 1.05
CA ASP A 277 20.43 -9.19 -0.30
C ASP A 277 20.10 -8.18 -1.41
N GLU A 278 19.53 -7.01 -1.09
CA GLU A 278 19.13 -6.02 -2.06
C GLU A 278 20.26 -5.07 -2.43
N ASN A 279 20.44 -4.86 -3.75
CA ASN A 279 21.36 -3.87 -4.30
C ASN A 279 20.57 -2.71 -4.89
N ALA A 280 20.87 -1.50 -4.43
CA ALA A 280 20.17 -0.29 -4.81
C ALA A 280 21.05 0.64 -5.67
N GLY A 281 20.43 1.31 -6.66
CA GLY A 281 21.05 2.37 -7.45
C GLY A 281 20.10 3.54 -7.64
N ARG A 282 20.63 4.74 -7.90
CA ARG A 282 19.84 5.98 -8.11
C ARG A 282 20.06 6.55 -9.52
N PRO A 283 19.66 5.85 -10.59
CA PRO A 283 19.99 6.27 -11.95
C PRO A 283 19.21 7.50 -12.44
N HIS A 284 18.05 7.81 -11.84
CA HIS A 284 17.10 8.76 -12.41
C HIS A 284 16.65 9.87 -11.43
N HIS A 285 16.73 9.63 -10.12
CA HIS A 285 16.29 10.60 -9.10
C HIS A 285 17.17 10.52 -7.86
N PRO A 286 17.61 11.66 -7.28
CA PRO A 286 18.55 11.67 -6.15
C PRO A 286 17.99 11.03 -4.86
N LEU A 287 16.67 11.06 -4.69
CA LEU A 287 15.97 10.55 -3.50
C LEU A 287 15.23 9.23 -3.73
N ILE A 288 15.41 8.58 -4.88
CA ILE A 288 14.71 7.33 -5.21
C ILE A 288 15.73 6.28 -5.64
N SER A 289 15.84 5.23 -4.88
CA SER A 289 16.67 4.07 -5.19
C SER A 289 15.86 3.01 -5.93
N HIS A 290 16.43 2.43 -6.96
CA HIS A 290 15.86 1.34 -7.75
C HIS A 290 16.40 0.01 -7.26
N VAL A 291 15.52 -0.92 -6.91
CA VAL A 291 15.84 -2.24 -6.39
C VAL A 291 15.10 -3.30 -7.21
N PRO A 292 15.80 -4.17 -7.93
CA PRO A 292 15.16 -5.33 -8.55
C PRO A 292 14.61 -6.28 -7.48
N VAL A 293 13.40 -6.79 -7.68
CA VAL A 293 12.77 -7.74 -6.77
C VAL A 293 12.49 -9.04 -7.50
N ALA A 294 12.89 -10.16 -6.88
CA ALA A 294 12.58 -11.48 -7.42
C ALA A 294 11.07 -11.73 -7.41
N ALA A 295 10.53 -12.11 -8.55
CA ALA A 295 9.16 -12.61 -8.67
C ALA A 295 8.93 -13.83 -7.77
N LEU A 296 7.67 -14.12 -7.46
CA LEU A 296 7.31 -15.37 -6.78
C LEU A 296 7.70 -16.57 -7.66
N SER A 297 8.34 -17.56 -7.07
CA SER A 297 8.58 -18.86 -7.71
C SER A 297 7.27 -19.59 -8.00
N VAL A 298 7.31 -20.59 -8.86
CA VAL A 298 6.13 -21.44 -9.16
C VAL A 298 5.59 -22.12 -7.88
N ALA A 299 6.47 -22.57 -6.99
CA ALA A 299 6.09 -23.21 -5.72
C ALA A 299 5.38 -22.21 -4.80
N GLU A 300 5.96 -21.02 -4.58
CA GLU A 300 5.37 -19.98 -3.74
C GLU A 300 4.01 -19.50 -4.27
N ARG A 301 3.85 -19.40 -5.61
CA ARG A 301 2.55 -19.10 -6.22
C ARG A 301 1.52 -20.20 -5.97
N ALA A 302 1.92 -21.45 -6.05
CA ALA A 302 1.05 -22.57 -5.76
C ALA A 302 0.60 -22.60 -4.29
N GLU A 303 1.50 -22.31 -3.35
CA GLU A 303 1.17 -22.16 -1.92
C GLU A 303 0.20 -21.02 -1.70
N LEU A 304 0.45 -19.82 -2.28
CA LEU A 304 -0.45 -18.69 -2.23
C LEU A 304 -1.86 -19.05 -2.76
N CYS A 305 -1.94 -19.79 -3.88
CA CYS A 305 -3.21 -20.27 -4.43
C CYS A 305 -3.91 -21.29 -3.53
N ALA A 306 -3.16 -22.14 -2.83
CA ALA A 306 -3.73 -23.10 -1.87
C ALA A 306 -4.32 -22.37 -0.66
N GLU A 307 -3.65 -21.36 -0.13
CA GLU A 307 -4.15 -20.51 0.95
C GLU A 307 -5.42 -19.73 0.53
N ILE A 308 -5.47 -19.22 -0.70
CA ILE A 308 -6.68 -18.59 -1.28
C ILE A 308 -7.85 -19.57 -1.24
N LYS A 309 -7.65 -20.82 -1.69
CA LYS A 309 -8.71 -21.83 -1.72
C LYS A 309 -9.20 -22.21 -0.32
N SER A 310 -8.31 -22.25 0.66
CA SER A 310 -8.65 -22.58 2.06
C SER A 310 -9.34 -21.43 2.81
N SER A 311 -9.08 -20.17 2.39
CA SER A 311 -9.61 -18.96 3.02
C SER A 311 -10.88 -18.42 2.34
N ALA A 312 -11.25 -19.00 1.17
CA ALA A 312 -12.43 -18.57 0.42
C ALA A 312 -13.71 -18.99 1.14
N PRO A 313 -14.68 -18.10 1.36
CA PRO A 313 -16.00 -18.47 1.84
C PRO A 313 -16.69 -19.44 0.86
N ASP A 314 -17.51 -20.36 1.36
CA ASP A 314 -18.19 -21.41 0.56
C ASP A 314 -18.97 -20.88 -0.65
N TRP A 315 -19.43 -19.63 -0.63
CA TRP A 315 -20.13 -19.00 -1.75
C TRP A 315 -19.23 -18.67 -2.96
N VAL A 316 -17.91 -18.51 -2.77
CA VAL A 316 -16.94 -18.32 -3.87
C VAL A 316 -16.77 -19.61 -4.67
N SER A 317 -16.88 -20.75 -4.01
CA SER A 317 -16.79 -22.06 -4.66
C SER A 317 -18.02 -22.40 -5.52
N ALA A 318 -19.20 -21.87 -5.17
CA ALA A 318 -20.45 -22.19 -5.84
C ALA A 318 -20.73 -21.40 -7.14
N THR A 319 -20.20 -20.16 -7.25
CA THR A 319 -20.53 -19.26 -8.37
C THR A 319 -19.45 -19.17 -9.45
N ALA A 320 -18.20 -19.41 -9.13
CA ALA A 320 -17.06 -19.29 -10.05
C ALA A 320 -16.74 -20.60 -10.81
N LEU A 321 -17.27 -21.75 -10.37
CA LEU A 321 -16.89 -23.07 -10.88
C LEU A 321 -17.84 -23.64 -11.95
N ASP A 322 -19.03 -23.07 -12.15
CA ASP A 322 -20.12 -23.70 -12.94
C ASP A 322 -20.49 -22.96 -14.23
N LYS A 323 -19.75 -21.95 -14.66
CA LYS A 323 -19.95 -21.34 -15.98
C LYS A 323 -18.82 -21.72 -16.94
N GLY A 324 -18.86 -22.97 -17.38
CA GLY A 324 -18.27 -23.35 -18.65
C GLY A 324 -19.08 -22.73 -19.77
N SER A 325 -18.53 -21.76 -20.50
CA SER A 325 -18.93 -21.45 -21.87
C SER A 325 -17.80 -20.74 -22.60
N ASP A 326 -17.50 -21.28 -23.77
CA ASP A 326 -16.66 -20.77 -24.83
C ASP A 326 -16.64 -19.24 -24.94
N ALA A 327 -15.48 -18.63 -24.71
CA ALA A 327 -14.99 -17.45 -25.42
C ALA A 327 -13.52 -17.25 -25.07
N GLY A 328 -12.65 -17.24 -26.07
CA GLY A 328 -11.20 -17.06 -25.93
C GLY A 328 -10.85 -15.71 -25.31
N SER A 329 -10.49 -15.74 -24.07
CA SER A 329 -9.67 -14.78 -23.37
C SER A 329 -8.84 -15.57 -22.35
N ASP A 330 -7.52 -15.39 -22.37
CA ASP A 330 -6.58 -16.01 -21.43
C ASP A 330 -6.94 -15.62 -20.00
N ASP A 331 -7.78 -16.44 -19.39
CA ASP A 331 -8.27 -16.28 -18.03
C ASP A 331 -7.14 -16.65 -17.05
N VAL A 332 -6.67 -15.70 -16.27
CA VAL A 332 -5.61 -15.87 -15.28
C VAL A 332 -5.97 -16.93 -14.25
N PHE A 333 -7.26 -17.05 -13.91
CA PHE A 333 -7.78 -18.15 -13.09
C PHE A 333 -7.59 -19.52 -13.75
N LEU A 334 -7.70 -19.63 -15.07
CA LEU A 334 -7.38 -20.85 -15.81
C LEU A 334 -5.88 -21.13 -15.84
N THR A 335 -5.04 -20.10 -15.95
CA THR A 335 -3.58 -20.23 -15.92
C THR A 335 -3.09 -20.68 -14.52
N LEU A 336 -3.65 -20.15 -13.46
CA LEU A 336 -3.37 -20.59 -12.09
C LEU A 336 -3.89 -22.01 -11.82
N ARG A 337 -5.04 -22.42 -12.43
CA ARG A 337 -5.53 -23.82 -12.39
C ARG A 337 -4.65 -24.79 -13.19
N GLN A 338 -4.09 -24.38 -14.33
CA GLN A 338 -3.20 -25.22 -15.15
C GLN A 338 -1.83 -25.40 -14.55
N LEU A 339 -1.37 -24.47 -13.70
CA LEU A 339 -0.09 -24.56 -12.96
C LEU A 339 -0.21 -25.36 -11.65
N ALA A 340 -1.43 -25.70 -11.23
CA ALA A 340 -1.70 -26.51 -10.02
C ALA A 340 -2.15 -27.95 -10.34
N GLY A 341 -2.09 -28.39 -11.61
CA GLY A 341 -2.39 -29.72 -12.07
C GLY A 341 -1.15 -30.53 -12.47
#